data_ff0764e6977194117a14bf11e5ad3a9d
#
_entry.id   ff0764e6977194117a14bf11e5ad3a9d
#
_cell.length_a   1.000
_cell.length_b   1.000
_cell.length_c   1.000
_cell.angle_alpha   90.00
_cell.angle_beta   90.00
_cell.angle_gamma   90.00
#
_symmetry.space_group_name_H-M   'P 1'
#
loop_
_entity.id
_entity.type
_entity.pdbx_description
1 polymer ?
#
loop_
_entity_poly.entity_id
_entity_poly.type
_entity_poly.pdbx_seq_one_letter_code
_entity_poly.pdbx_strand_id
1 'polypeptide(L)'
;MVDSSVARVTPAPAPPSEGELFKKILGGAWMGLHPDIRRRFDKNPLPGKALHYLGALSELRCSRFGKLLGHLTQPMIQGALIPYSDSHFPVEIQVYARPDDPAIYKQRIYRLHGRQPIQFTSFMRESERGEVLEYVGMGLGMKLVLSVEPSGSLHFQSDGYFWEVFGWRIPLPGLFTPGKTFLWHHNETPERFNIRIEIRHCLMGTTFTQVGVFEEVPEPQAVSA
;
A
#
# COMPACT_ATOMS: atom_id res chain seq x y z
N MET A 1 7.17 -39.98 -36.96
CA MET A 1 7.89 -38.75 -36.62
C MET A 1 6.84 -37.76 -36.13
N VAL A 2 6.69 -37.58 -34.82
CA VAL A 2 5.75 -36.63 -34.23
C VAL A 2 6.60 -35.43 -33.83
N ASP A 3 6.40 -34.33 -34.55
CA ASP A 3 7.10 -33.05 -34.30
C ASP A 3 6.50 -32.41 -33.06
N SER A 4 7.22 -32.50 -31.92
CA SER A 4 6.85 -31.86 -30.66
C SER A 4 7.42 -30.44 -30.62
N SER A 5 6.82 -29.53 -31.37
CA SER A 5 7.11 -28.09 -31.19
C SER A 5 6.47 -27.61 -29.88
N VAL A 6 7.21 -27.73 -28.80
CA VAL A 6 6.87 -27.05 -27.52
C VAL A 6 7.02 -25.55 -27.76
N ALA A 7 5.87 -24.87 -27.90
CA ALA A 7 5.83 -23.42 -27.97
C ALA A 7 6.44 -22.87 -26.64
N ARG A 8 7.61 -22.21 -26.75
CA ARG A 8 8.21 -21.46 -25.65
C ARG A 8 7.25 -20.32 -25.30
N VAL A 9 6.51 -20.49 -24.23
CA VAL A 9 5.75 -19.39 -23.61
C VAL A 9 6.79 -18.37 -23.13
N THR A 10 6.90 -17.27 -23.84
CA THR A 10 7.71 -16.12 -23.40
C THR A 10 7.10 -15.63 -22.09
N PRO A 11 7.84 -15.59 -20.98
CA PRO A 11 7.28 -15.05 -19.74
C PRO A 11 6.84 -13.60 -19.98
N ALA A 12 5.67 -13.24 -19.45
CA ALA A 12 5.16 -11.88 -19.50
C ALA A 12 6.22 -10.92 -18.91
N PRO A 13 6.38 -9.71 -19.45
CA PRO A 13 7.31 -8.74 -18.90
C PRO A 13 6.99 -8.50 -17.42
N ALA A 14 8.03 -8.40 -16.59
CA ALA A 14 7.85 -8.09 -15.19
C ALA A 14 7.07 -6.78 -15.05
N PRO A 15 6.13 -6.67 -14.08
CA PRO A 15 5.40 -5.43 -13.86
C PRO A 15 6.39 -4.30 -13.55
N PRO A 16 6.09 -3.05 -13.97
CA PRO A 16 6.92 -1.91 -13.64
C PRO A 16 7.01 -1.76 -12.12
N SER A 17 8.18 -1.34 -11.61
CA SER A 17 8.32 -1.05 -10.17
C SER A 17 7.42 0.12 -9.76
N GLU A 18 7.03 0.18 -8.49
CA GLU A 18 6.36 1.39 -7.99
C GLU A 18 7.23 2.63 -8.19
N GLY A 19 8.56 2.48 -8.12
CA GLY A 19 9.52 3.54 -8.39
C GLY A 19 9.41 4.10 -9.81
N GLU A 20 9.19 3.27 -10.83
CA GLU A 20 8.98 3.77 -12.19
C GLU A 20 7.71 4.61 -12.31
N LEU A 21 6.61 4.17 -11.69
CA LEU A 21 5.38 4.93 -11.62
C LEU A 21 5.60 6.26 -10.87
N PHE A 22 6.28 6.22 -9.72
CA PHE A 22 6.53 7.42 -8.93
C PHE A 22 7.49 8.40 -9.60
N LYS A 23 8.51 7.91 -10.32
CA LYS A 23 9.39 8.74 -11.16
C LYS A 23 8.60 9.49 -12.22
N LYS A 24 7.68 8.80 -12.89
CA LYS A 24 6.81 9.40 -13.90
C LYS A 24 5.94 10.51 -13.31
N ILE A 25 5.33 10.27 -12.14
CA ILE A 25 4.41 11.20 -11.48
C ILE A 25 5.14 12.39 -10.87
N LEU A 26 6.25 12.14 -10.15
CA LEU A 26 7.01 13.18 -9.45
C LEU A 26 7.93 13.98 -10.38
N GLY A 27 8.29 13.41 -11.54
CA GLY A 27 9.23 14.05 -12.46
C GLY A 27 10.54 14.45 -11.78
N GLY A 28 10.94 15.71 -11.91
CA GLY A 28 12.16 16.24 -11.27
C GLY A 28 12.15 16.15 -9.74
N ALA A 29 10.98 16.18 -9.10
CA ALA A 29 10.88 16.09 -7.64
C ALA A 29 11.32 14.73 -7.10
N TRP A 30 11.32 13.66 -7.92
CA TRP A 30 11.86 12.35 -7.54
C TRP A 30 13.27 12.40 -6.97
N MET A 31 14.12 13.27 -7.51
CA MET A 31 15.50 13.43 -7.05
C MET A 31 15.60 14.07 -5.66
N GLY A 32 14.55 14.74 -5.20
CA GLY A 32 14.44 15.27 -3.83
C GLY A 32 14.15 14.22 -2.77
N LEU A 33 13.75 13.00 -3.15
CA LEU A 33 13.56 11.90 -2.20
C LEU A 33 14.89 11.43 -1.64
N HIS A 34 14.86 10.99 -0.36
CA HIS A 34 16.02 10.33 0.25
C HIS A 34 16.48 9.12 -0.60
N PRO A 35 17.79 8.90 -0.82
CA PRO A 35 18.29 7.81 -1.68
C PRO A 35 17.75 6.43 -1.30
N ASP A 36 17.61 6.14 0.00
CA ASP A 36 17.10 4.85 0.48
C ASP A 36 15.59 4.67 0.18
N ILE A 37 14.80 5.75 0.18
CA ILE A 37 13.40 5.70 -0.24
C ILE A 37 13.34 5.35 -1.73
N ARG A 38 14.15 6.02 -2.57
CA ARG A 38 14.22 5.70 -4.00
C ARG A 38 14.61 4.24 -4.22
N ARG A 39 15.69 3.77 -3.57
CA ARG A 39 16.15 2.38 -3.65
C ARG A 39 15.06 1.38 -3.25
N ARG A 40 14.26 1.68 -2.22
CA ARG A 40 13.19 0.81 -1.73
C ARG A 40 12.07 0.67 -2.73
N PHE A 41 11.63 1.76 -3.33
CA PHE A 41 10.56 1.74 -4.34
C PHE A 41 11.01 1.26 -5.72
N ASP A 42 12.30 1.36 -6.04
CA ASP A 42 12.88 0.81 -7.27
C ASP A 42 13.01 -0.73 -7.24
N LYS A 43 12.85 -1.35 -6.07
CA LYS A 43 12.85 -2.82 -5.96
C LYS A 43 11.58 -3.39 -6.57
N ASN A 44 11.79 -4.35 -7.48
CA ASN A 44 10.70 -5.17 -8.01
C ASN A 44 10.69 -6.53 -7.33
N PRO A 45 9.55 -7.00 -6.81
CA PRO A 45 9.46 -8.38 -6.41
C PRO A 45 9.63 -9.28 -7.63
N LEU A 46 10.55 -10.24 -7.55
CA LEU A 46 10.72 -11.24 -8.61
C LEU A 46 9.46 -12.11 -8.73
N PRO A 47 9.12 -12.64 -9.92
CA PRO A 47 7.98 -13.52 -10.09
C PRO A 47 8.02 -14.68 -9.07
N GLY A 48 6.93 -14.86 -8.34
CA GLY A 48 6.81 -15.90 -7.29
C GLY A 48 7.53 -15.59 -5.97
N LYS A 49 8.13 -14.42 -5.83
CA LYS A 49 8.79 -13.96 -4.60
C LYS A 49 8.09 -12.72 -4.05
N ALA A 50 8.29 -12.45 -2.76
CA ALA A 50 7.81 -11.25 -2.09
C ALA A 50 8.95 -10.51 -1.39
N LEU A 51 8.90 -9.19 -1.38
CA LEU A 51 9.69 -8.39 -0.47
C LEU A 51 9.01 -8.40 0.90
N HIS A 52 9.74 -8.73 1.94
CA HIS A 52 9.22 -8.83 3.29
C HIS A 52 9.74 -7.68 4.15
N TYR A 53 8.81 -7.07 4.90
CA TYR A 53 9.13 -6.08 5.91
C TYR A 53 8.46 -6.49 7.22
N LEU A 54 9.25 -6.52 8.29
CA LEU A 54 8.75 -6.75 9.64
C LEU A 54 8.83 -5.44 10.41
N GLY A 55 7.84 -5.22 11.26
CA GLY A 55 7.82 -4.01 12.07
C GLY A 55 6.80 -4.08 13.18
N ALA A 56 6.64 -2.96 13.85
CA ALA A 56 5.65 -2.80 14.89
C ALA A 56 4.95 -1.44 14.76
N LEU A 57 3.66 -1.42 15.03
CA LEU A 57 2.93 -0.18 15.20
C LEU A 57 3.09 0.29 16.65
N SER A 58 3.62 1.50 16.82
CA SER A 58 3.64 2.18 18.12
C SER A 58 2.27 2.74 18.49
N GLU A 59 1.46 3.07 17.47
CA GLU A 59 0.13 3.65 17.63
C GLU A 59 -0.81 3.18 16.53
N LEU A 60 -2.01 2.75 16.93
CA LEU A 60 -3.19 2.57 16.09
C LEU A 60 -4.39 3.17 16.82
N ARG A 61 -4.94 4.25 16.28
CA ARG A 61 -6.14 4.88 16.81
C ARG A 61 -7.25 4.94 15.79
N CYS A 62 -8.44 4.56 16.21
CA CYS A 62 -9.65 4.69 15.42
C CYS A 62 -10.71 5.44 16.24
N SER A 63 -11.21 6.56 15.72
CA SER A 63 -12.27 7.35 16.36
C SER A 63 -13.59 6.57 16.41
N ARG A 64 -14.58 7.05 17.16
CA ARG A 64 -15.92 6.42 17.19
C ARG A 64 -16.55 6.33 15.80
N PHE A 65 -16.43 7.40 15.01
CA PHE A 65 -16.92 7.43 13.64
C PHE A 65 -16.12 6.49 12.74
N GLY A 66 -14.79 6.47 12.84
CA GLY A 66 -13.94 5.52 12.14
C GLY A 66 -14.26 4.07 12.48
N LYS A 67 -14.53 3.76 13.76
CA LYS A 67 -14.97 2.41 14.17
C LYS A 67 -16.30 2.01 13.55
N LEU A 68 -17.27 2.91 13.53
CA LEU A 68 -18.57 2.66 12.87
C LEU A 68 -18.37 2.33 11.39
N LEU A 69 -17.66 3.18 10.65
CA LEU A 69 -17.36 2.94 9.24
C LEU A 69 -16.58 1.65 9.02
N GLY A 70 -15.55 1.42 9.84
CA GLY A 70 -14.73 0.21 9.75
C GLY A 70 -15.56 -1.07 9.95
N HIS A 71 -16.48 -1.11 10.91
CA HIS A 71 -17.39 -2.23 11.10
C HIS A 71 -18.38 -2.40 9.94
N LEU A 72 -18.89 -1.30 9.40
CA LEU A 72 -19.81 -1.35 8.24
C LEU A 72 -19.12 -1.85 6.96
N THR A 73 -17.85 -1.49 6.77
CA THR A 73 -17.10 -1.87 5.58
C THR A 73 -16.37 -3.22 5.71
N GLN A 74 -16.19 -3.73 6.92
CA GLN A 74 -15.46 -4.97 7.20
C GLN A 74 -15.95 -6.20 6.42
N PRO A 75 -17.27 -6.43 6.21
CA PRO A 75 -17.73 -7.54 5.38
C PRO A 75 -17.34 -7.42 3.91
N MET A 76 -17.10 -6.21 3.42
CA MET A 76 -16.72 -5.92 2.02
C MET A 76 -15.22 -5.82 1.86
N ILE A 77 -14.53 -5.18 2.83
CA ILE A 77 -13.10 -4.86 2.74
C ILE A 77 -12.46 -5.13 4.10
N GLN A 78 -11.99 -6.36 4.30
CA GLN A 78 -11.29 -6.68 5.54
C GLN A 78 -10.00 -5.85 5.68
N GLY A 79 -9.87 -5.15 6.81
CA GLY A 79 -8.62 -4.50 7.21
C GLY A 79 -8.30 -3.16 6.55
N ALA A 80 -9.07 -2.69 5.57
CA ALA A 80 -8.82 -1.38 4.94
C ALA A 80 -8.99 -0.21 5.93
N LEU A 81 -9.94 -0.32 6.86
CA LEU A 81 -10.09 0.57 7.99
C LEU A 81 -10.28 -0.29 9.25
N ILE A 82 -9.21 -0.44 10.04
CA ILE A 82 -9.20 -1.28 11.24
C ILE A 82 -10.01 -0.58 12.33
N PRO A 83 -11.18 -1.13 12.77
CA PRO A 83 -12.09 -0.45 13.70
C PRO A 83 -11.67 -0.61 15.17
N TYR A 84 -10.37 -0.71 15.42
CA TYR A 84 -9.80 -0.90 16.75
C TYR A 84 -8.76 0.15 17.05
N SER A 85 -8.43 0.28 18.33
CA SER A 85 -7.29 1.07 18.80
C SER A 85 -6.39 0.15 19.60
N ASP A 86 -5.09 0.20 19.34
CA ASP A 86 -4.07 -0.63 19.99
C ASP A 86 -2.70 0.06 19.87
N SER A 87 -1.68 -0.46 20.52
CA SER A 87 -0.33 0.06 20.46
C SER A 87 0.71 -1.04 20.67
N HIS A 88 1.91 -0.85 20.13
CA HIS A 88 3.08 -1.73 20.33
C HIS A 88 2.81 -3.20 19.95
N PHE A 89 2.23 -3.43 18.78
CA PHE A 89 1.97 -4.76 18.25
C PHE A 89 2.66 -4.99 16.91
N PRO A 90 3.05 -6.25 16.60
CA PRO A 90 3.79 -6.56 15.38
C PRO A 90 2.91 -6.49 14.13
N VAL A 91 3.53 -6.04 13.03
CA VAL A 91 2.94 -6.02 11.70
C VAL A 91 3.95 -6.56 10.70
N GLU A 92 3.46 -7.38 9.80
CA GLU A 92 4.20 -7.90 8.65
C GLU A 92 3.65 -7.26 7.38
N ILE A 93 4.54 -6.84 6.46
CA ILE A 93 4.18 -6.34 5.14
C ILE A 93 4.87 -7.21 4.10
N GLN A 94 4.10 -7.70 3.13
CA GLN A 94 4.58 -8.44 1.98
C GLN A 94 4.24 -7.66 0.72
N VAL A 95 5.25 -7.39 -0.12
CA VAL A 95 5.09 -6.72 -1.41
C VAL A 95 5.38 -7.73 -2.50
N TYR A 96 4.41 -8.01 -3.37
CA TYR A 96 4.52 -9.05 -4.39
C TYR A 96 3.80 -8.66 -5.68
N ALA A 97 4.22 -9.29 -6.78
CA ALA A 97 3.57 -9.19 -8.09
C ALA A 97 2.81 -10.49 -8.41
N ARG A 98 1.75 -10.39 -9.20
CA ARG A 98 1.03 -11.54 -9.75
C ARG A 98 1.40 -11.74 -11.21
N PRO A 99 1.47 -12.99 -11.70
CA PRO A 99 1.86 -13.24 -13.09
C PRO A 99 0.90 -12.68 -14.15
N ASP A 100 -0.37 -12.55 -13.79
CA ASP A 100 -1.49 -12.17 -14.64
C ASP A 100 -1.97 -10.72 -14.42
N ASP A 101 -1.33 -9.98 -13.53
CA ASP A 101 -1.70 -8.60 -13.20
C ASP A 101 -0.43 -7.72 -13.07
N PRO A 102 -0.34 -6.60 -13.81
CA PRO A 102 0.80 -5.70 -13.74
C PRO A 102 0.85 -4.87 -12.44
N ALA A 103 -0.12 -5.02 -11.55
CA ALA A 103 -0.14 -4.31 -10.29
C ALA A 103 0.82 -4.89 -9.25
N ILE A 104 1.34 -4.04 -8.38
CA ILE A 104 2.10 -4.46 -7.20
C ILE A 104 1.17 -4.48 -6.00
N TYR A 105 1.12 -5.64 -5.37
CA TYR A 105 0.26 -5.92 -4.23
C TYR A 105 1.01 -5.72 -2.92
N LYS A 106 0.35 -5.12 -1.95
CA LYS A 106 0.84 -4.95 -0.58
C LYS A 106 -0.11 -5.65 0.37
N GLN A 107 0.31 -6.78 0.91
CA GLN A 107 -0.39 -7.48 1.97
C GLN A 107 0.17 -7.07 3.32
N ARG A 108 -0.69 -6.71 4.24
CA ARG A 108 -0.35 -6.35 5.62
C ARG A 108 -1.05 -7.28 6.57
N ILE A 109 -0.32 -7.81 7.55
CA ILE A 109 -0.84 -8.70 8.58
C ILE A 109 -0.63 -8.02 9.94
N TYR A 110 -1.72 -7.59 10.54
CA TYR A 110 -1.76 -6.90 11.82
C TYR A 110 -2.06 -7.90 12.94
N ARG A 111 -1.18 -8.00 13.94
CA ARG A 111 -1.34 -8.92 15.08
C ARG A 111 -1.68 -8.15 16.35
N LEU A 112 -2.93 -7.63 16.41
CA LEU A 112 -3.43 -6.87 17.55
C LEU A 112 -3.55 -7.76 18.80
N HIS A 113 -3.38 -7.15 19.98
CA HIS A 113 -3.50 -7.85 21.25
C HIS A 113 -4.90 -8.42 21.44
N GLY A 114 -4.96 -9.70 21.85
CA GLY A 114 -6.21 -10.39 22.16
C GLY A 114 -7.17 -10.59 20.97
N ARG A 115 -6.66 -10.51 19.73
CA ARG A 115 -7.46 -10.67 18.51
C ARG A 115 -6.80 -11.62 17.53
N GLN A 116 -7.62 -12.19 16.65
CA GLN A 116 -7.10 -12.89 15.47
C GLN A 116 -6.38 -11.89 14.55
N PRO A 117 -5.33 -12.33 13.85
CA PRO A 117 -4.63 -11.48 12.90
C PRO A 117 -5.58 -10.93 11.84
N ILE A 118 -5.46 -9.63 11.56
CA ILE A 118 -6.22 -8.97 10.51
C ILE A 118 -5.31 -8.85 9.30
N GLN A 119 -5.77 -9.37 8.17
CA GLN A 119 -5.06 -9.31 6.90
C GLN A 119 -5.72 -8.27 6.00
N PHE A 120 -4.90 -7.41 5.40
CA PHE A 120 -5.33 -6.38 4.45
C PHE A 120 -4.42 -6.39 3.23
N THR A 121 -5.01 -6.43 2.05
CA THR A 121 -4.29 -6.36 0.78
C THR A 121 -4.78 -5.17 -0.04
N SER A 122 -3.86 -4.32 -0.47
CA SER A 122 -4.11 -3.25 -1.44
C SER A 122 -3.17 -3.40 -2.63
N PHE A 123 -3.49 -2.73 -3.73
CA PHE A 123 -2.60 -2.64 -4.89
C PHE A 123 -2.71 -1.27 -5.54
N MET A 124 -1.62 -0.84 -6.18
CA MET A 124 -1.56 0.41 -6.93
C MET A 124 -1.54 0.15 -8.42
N ARG A 125 -2.20 1.04 -9.17
CA ARG A 125 -2.18 1.10 -10.63
C ARG A 125 -2.09 2.53 -11.14
N GLU A 126 -1.51 2.69 -12.32
CA GLU A 126 -1.67 3.92 -13.09
C GLU A 126 -3.00 3.89 -13.84
N SER A 127 -3.73 4.99 -13.81
CA SER A 127 -4.92 5.17 -14.67
C SER A 127 -4.50 5.57 -16.08
N GLU A 128 -5.41 5.44 -17.06
CA GLU A 128 -5.21 5.93 -18.43
C GLU A 128 -4.88 7.44 -18.50
N ARG A 129 -5.23 8.19 -17.45
CA ARG A 129 -4.95 9.63 -17.34
C ARG A 129 -3.63 9.94 -16.62
N GLY A 130 -2.82 8.92 -16.29
CA GLY A 130 -1.58 9.07 -15.56
C GLY A 130 -1.75 9.36 -14.05
N GLU A 131 -2.89 8.98 -13.46
CA GLU A 131 -3.15 9.15 -12.03
C GLU A 131 -2.74 7.89 -11.26
N VAL A 132 -2.27 8.04 -10.04
CA VAL A 132 -2.02 6.91 -9.14
C VAL A 132 -3.32 6.53 -8.45
N LEU A 133 -3.75 5.30 -8.62
CA LEU A 133 -4.93 4.73 -7.98
C LEU A 133 -4.52 3.62 -7.02
N GLU A 134 -4.94 3.70 -5.77
CA GLU A 134 -4.80 2.61 -4.81
C GLU A 134 -6.16 1.95 -4.59
N TYR A 135 -6.22 0.64 -4.84
CA TYR A 135 -7.39 -0.20 -4.63
C TYR A 135 -7.26 -0.94 -3.29
N VAL A 136 -8.33 -0.91 -2.51
CA VAL A 136 -8.38 -1.51 -1.17
C VAL A 136 -9.26 -2.76 -1.10
N GLY A 137 -9.89 -3.13 -2.21
CA GLY A 137 -10.72 -4.34 -2.36
C GLY A 137 -12.09 -4.05 -2.98
N MET A 138 -12.67 -5.06 -3.63
CA MET A 138 -14.00 -5.03 -4.26
C MET A 138 -14.27 -3.80 -5.14
N GLY A 139 -13.26 -3.32 -5.87
CA GLY A 139 -13.34 -2.13 -6.71
C GLY A 139 -13.32 -0.80 -5.96
N LEU A 140 -13.28 -0.81 -4.63
CA LEU A 140 -13.11 0.40 -3.84
C LEU A 140 -11.65 0.85 -3.87
N GLY A 141 -11.46 2.15 -4.06
CA GLY A 141 -10.13 2.73 -4.16
C GLY A 141 -10.12 4.23 -3.90
N MET A 142 -8.92 4.78 -3.98
CA MET A 142 -8.68 6.21 -3.87
C MET A 142 -7.66 6.65 -4.92
N LYS A 143 -7.82 7.88 -5.41
CA LYS A 143 -6.81 8.56 -6.18
C LYS A 143 -5.77 9.13 -5.22
N LEU A 144 -4.49 8.98 -5.54
CA LEU A 144 -3.38 9.48 -4.74
C LEU A 144 -2.63 10.59 -5.47
N VAL A 145 -2.33 11.64 -4.75
CA VAL A 145 -1.38 12.69 -5.12
C VAL A 145 -0.11 12.48 -4.33
N LEU A 146 1.02 12.43 -5.03
CA LEU A 146 2.33 12.23 -4.45
C LEU A 146 3.08 13.56 -4.37
N SER A 147 3.83 13.75 -3.30
CA SER A 147 4.74 14.89 -3.14
C SER A 147 5.98 14.50 -2.34
N VAL A 148 7.03 15.28 -2.50
CA VAL A 148 8.29 15.12 -1.76
C VAL A 148 8.38 16.24 -0.75
N GLU A 149 8.57 15.88 0.52
CA GLU A 149 8.77 16.87 1.59
C GLU A 149 10.21 17.39 1.62
N PRO A 150 10.45 18.56 2.22
CA PRO A 150 11.80 19.11 2.38
C PRO A 150 12.79 18.18 3.11
N SER A 151 12.26 17.26 3.94
CA SER A 151 13.03 16.20 4.61
C SER A 151 13.50 15.08 3.68
N GLY A 152 13.06 15.06 2.41
CA GLY A 152 13.26 13.96 1.48
C GLY A 152 12.28 12.80 1.68
N SER A 153 11.26 12.97 2.49
CA SER A 153 10.22 11.96 2.72
C SER A 153 9.21 11.94 1.59
N LEU A 154 8.64 10.76 1.31
CA LEU A 154 7.56 10.61 0.35
C LEU A 154 6.21 10.77 1.06
N HIS A 155 5.41 11.68 0.54
CA HIS A 155 4.07 11.95 1.04
C HIS A 155 3.01 11.58 0.00
N PHE A 156 1.97 10.87 0.45
CA PHE A 156 0.79 10.54 -0.34
C PHE A 156 -0.43 11.21 0.29
N GLN A 157 -1.28 11.75 -0.55
CA GLN A 157 -2.54 12.35 -0.13
C GLN A 157 -3.67 11.83 -1.02
N SER A 158 -4.78 11.39 -0.42
CA SER A 158 -5.94 11.03 -1.24
C SER A 158 -6.62 12.25 -1.82
N ASP A 159 -6.98 12.15 -3.11
CA ASP A 159 -7.77 13.15 -3.86
C ASP A 159 -9.09 12.53 -4.32
N GLY A 160 -9.85 12.07 -3.33
CA GLY A 160 -11.14 11.42 -3.53
C GLY A 160 -11.08 9.90 -3.49
N TYR A 161 -12.24 9.32 -3.13
CA TYR A 161 -12.50 7.89 -3.14
C TYR A 161 -13.46 7.57 -4.27
N PHE A 162 -13.37 6.36 -4.78
CA PHE A 162 -14.25 5.86 -5.83
C PHE A 162 -14.59 4.38 -5.62
N TRP A 163 -15.68 3.98 -6.26
CA TRP A 163 -16.03 2.58 -6.43
C TRP A 163 -16.05 2.24 -7.91
N GLU A 164 -15.19 1.32 -8.33
CA GLU A 164 -15.12 0.84 -9.70
C GLU A 164 -15.98 -0.41 -9.86
N VAL A 165 -17.03 -0.29 -10.66
CA VAL A 165 -17.99 -1.36 -10.95
C VAL A 165 -18.21 -1.41 -12.44
N PHE A 166 -18.08 -2.58 -13.06
CA PHE A 166 -18.22 -2.79 -14.51
C PHE A 166 -17.40 -1.80 -15.37
N GLY A 167 -16.20 -1.42 -14.91
CA GLY A 167 -15.34 -0.46 -15.58
C GLY A 167 -15.68 1.01 -15.36
N TRP A 168 -16.76 1.32 -14.62
CA TRP A 168 -17.15 2.69 -14.28
C TRP A 168 -16.62 3.06 -12.91
N ARG A 169 -15.91 4.19 -12.82
CA ARG A 169 -15.48 4.76 -11.53
C ARG A 169 -16.50 5.76 -11.04
N ILE A 170 -17.24 5.37 -10.02
CA ILE A 170 -18.26 6.18 -9.36
C ILE A 170 -17.59 6.91 -8.19
N PRO A 171 -17.49 8.25 -8.20
CA PRO A 171 -16.91 8.99 -7.09
C PRO A 171 -17.75 8.83 -5.82
N LEU A 172 -17.11 8.59 -4.69
CA LEU A 172 -17.78 8.52 -3.40
C LEU A 172 -17.82 9.90 -2.74
N PRO A 173 -18.99 10.39 -2.32
CA PRO A 173 -19.08 11.66 -1.61
C PRO A 173 -18.26 11.62 -0.31
N GLY A 174 -17.42 12.63 -0.08
CA GLY A 174 -16.49 12.68 1.05
C GLY A 174 -17.14 12.54 2.42
N LEU A 175 -18.42 12.91 2.54
CA LEU A 175 -19.21 12.77 3.77
C LEU A 175 -19.40 11.31 4.20
N PHE A 176 -19.44 10.36 3.25
CA PHE A 176 -19.63 8.93 3.49
C PHE A 176 -18.31 8.14 3.48
N THR A 177 -17.19 8.83 3.34
CA THR A 177 -15.85 8.21 3.39
C THR A 177 -15.24 8.41 4.78
N PRO A 178 -14.17 7.68 5.13
CA PRO A 178 -13.48 7.91 6.41
C PRO A 178 -12.78 9.27 6.48
N GLY A 179 -12.65 9.97 5.36
CA GLY A 179 -11.99 11.27 5.24
C GLY A 179 -10.77 11.24 4.35
N LYS A 180 -10.09 12.36 4.22
CA LYS A 180 -8.87 12.49 3.42
C LYS A 180 -7.73 11.72 4.08
N THR A 181 -7.12 10.82 3.32
CA THR A 181 -5.98 10.01 3.77
C THR A 181 -4.67 10.73 3.47
N PHE A 182 -3.79 10.75 4.44
CA PHE A 182 -2.42 11.22 4.37
C PHE A 182 -1.49 10.10 4.81
N LEU A 183 -0.45 9.83 4.03
CA LEU A 183 0.58 8.85 4.37
C LEU A 183 1.95 9.49 4.17
N TRP A 184 2.79 9.38 5.18
CA TRP A 184 4.20 9.76 5.14
C TRP A 184 5.07 8.53 5.25
N HIS A 185 6.03 8.44 4.35
CA HIS A 185 7.06 7.43 4.36
C HIS A 185 8.40 8.12 4.62
N HIS A 186 8.89 8.01 5.85
CA HIS A 186 10.15 8.61 6.30
C HIS A 186 11.24 7.56 6.34
N ASN A 187 12.47 7.94 5.93
CA ASN A 187 13.63 7.08 6.11
C ASN A 187 14.26 7.33 7.48
N GLU A 188 14.65 6.26 8.19
CA GLU A 188 15.41 6.34 9.44
C GLU A 188 16.86 5.88 9.21
N THR A 189 17.02 4.70 8.63
CA THR A 189 18.31 4.13 8.23
C THR A 189 18.17 3.47 6.85
N PRO A 190 19.24 2.99 6.22
CA PRO A 190 19.14 2.27 4.95
C PRO A 190 18.13 1.11 4.94
N GLU A 191 18.00 0.38 6.04
CA GLU A 191 17.11 -0.78 6.18
C GLU A 191 15.78 -0.42 6.84
N ARG A 192 15.74 0.69 7.62
CA ARG A 192 14.63 1.02 8.51
C ARG A 192 13.89 2.27 8.07
N PHE A 193 12.56 2.21 8.12
CA PHE A 193 11.70 3.33 7.75
C PHE A 193 10.46 3.42 8.65
N ASN A 194 9.93 4.62 8.75
CA ASN A 194 8.71 4.92 9.49
C ASN A 194 7.57 5.19 8.51
N ILE A 195 6.39 4.65 8.81
CA ILE A 195 5.14 4.98 8.13
C ILE A 195 4.19 5.61 9.13
N ARG A 196 3.67 6.79 8.76
CA ARG A 196 2.57 7.44 9.45
C ARG A 196 1.40 7.57 8.49
N ILE A 197 0.22 7.13 8.93
CA ILE A 197 -1.04 7.30 8.20
C ILE A 197 -1.99 8.08 9.09
N GLU A 198 -2.62 9.11 8.54
CA GLU A 198 -3.72 9.83 9.15
C GLU A 198 -4.89 9.92 8.18
N ILE A 199 -6.11 9.75 8.69
CA ILE A 199 -7.31 10.00 7.91
C ILE A 199 -8.10 11.09 8.65
N ARG A 200 -8.41 12.18 7.92
CA ARG A 200 -9.08 13.37 8.47
C ARG A 200 -10.39 13.62 7.74
N HIS A 201 -11.49 13.49 8.47
CA HIS A 201 -12.82 13.78 7.94
C HIS A 201 -13.16 15.27 8.17
N CYS A 202 -13.82 15.89 7.19
CA CYS A 202 -14.10 17.32 7.21
C CYS A 202 -14.98 17.78 8.42
N LEU A 203 -15.85 16.91 8.92
CA LEU A 203 -16.73 17.20 10.07
C LEU A 203 -16.28 16.50 11.36
N MET A 204 -15.69 15.31 11.25
CA MET A 204 -15.40 14.45 12.43
C MET A 204 -13.94 14.54 12.89
N GLY A 205 -13.12 15.37 12.25
CA GLY A 205 -11.71 15.50 12.56
C GLY A 205 -10.92 14.23 12.20
N THR A 206 -9.89 13.90 12.99
CA THR A 206 -9.06 12.69 12.74
C THR A 206 -9.85 11.44 13.07
N THR A 207 -10.13 10.63 12.05
CA THR A 207 -10.90 9.38 12.16
C THR A 207 -10.02 8.16 12.36
N PHE A 208 -8.78 8.21 11.87
CA PHE A 208 -7.83 7.11 11.95
C PHE A 208 -6.39 7.64 12.02
N THR A 209 -5.55 7.01 12.84
CA THR A 209 -4.10 7.25 12.90
C THR A 209 -3.38 5.93 13.06
N GLN A 210 -2.31 5.77 12.31
CA GLN A 210 -1.40 4.63 12.40
C GLN A 210 0.03 5.14 12.32
N VAL A 211 0.90 4.72 13.25
CA VAL A 211 2.33 5.02 13.24
C VAL A 211 3.11 3.74 13.49
N GLY A 212 4.09 3.47 12.69
CA GLY A 212 4.91 2.27 12.83
C GLY A 212 6.26 2.36 12.16
N VAL A 213 7.17 1.53 12.62
CA VAL A 213 8.52 1.40 12.11
C VAL A 213 8.69 0.00 11.54
N PHE A 214 9.34 -0.08 10.39
CA PHE A 214 9.51 -1.31 9.62
C PHE A 214 10.96 -1.47 9.18
N GLU A 215 11.40 -2.72 9.11
CA GLU A 215 12.70 -3.12 8.59
C GLU A 215 12.52 -4.13 7.46
N GLU A 216 13.38 -4.01 6.45
CA GLU A 216 13.42 -5.00 5.37
C GLU A 216 14.05 -6.28 5.88
N VAL A 217 13.39 -7.42 5.64
CA VAL A 217 13.93 -8.74 5.95
C VAL A 217 14.58 -9.29 4.68
N PRO A 218 15.89 -9.59 4.72
CA PRO A 218 16.53 -10.28 3.60
C PRO A 218 15.82 -11.61 3.33
N GLU A 219 15.63 -11.94 2.04
CA GLU A 219 15.16 -13.30 1.70
C GLU A 219 16.04 -14.35 2.36
N PRO A 220 15.46 -15.41 2.95
CA PRO A 220 16.26 -16.55 3.38
C PRO A 220 17.03 -17.05 2.16
N GLN A 221 18.37 -17.01 2.23
CA GLN A 221 19.18 -17.64 1.20
C GLN A 221 18.76 -19.10 1.16
N ALA A 222 18.33 -19.58 -0.02
CA ALA A 222 18.07 -21.00 -0.21
C ALA A 222 19.35 -21.74 0.19
N VAL A 223 19.29 -22.48 1.29
CA VAL A 223 20.38 -23.36 1.68
C VAL A 223 20.50 -24.37 0.55
N SER A 224 21.55 -24.23 -0.25
CA SER A 224 21.89 -25.22 -1.27
C SER A 224 22.17 -26.54 -0.53
N ALA A 225 21.26 -27.50 -0.72
CA ALA A 225 21.41 -28.88 -0.27
C ALA A 225 22.38 -29.62 -1.17
#